data_d9a645160731fa09f6fb7779f86b0fbb
#
_entry.id   d9a645160731fa09f6fb7779f86b0fbb
#
_cell.length_a   1.000
_cell.length_b   1.000
_cell.length_c   1.000
_cell.angle_alpha   90.00
_cell.angle_beta   90.00
_cell.angle_gamma   90.00
#
_symmetry.space_group_name_H-M   'P 1'
#
loop_
_entity.id
_entity.type
_entity.pdbx_description
1 polymer ?
#
loop_
_entity_poly.entity_id
_entity_poly.type
_entity_poly.pdbx_seq_one_letter_code
_entity_poly.pdbx_strand_id
1 'polypeptide(L)'
;MIPNISVIVPVYNTEKYLDRCIQSILTQTYTDFELLLIDDGSTDSSGAICDKYAEQDSRVRVFHKENGGASSARNLGLDNANGEWITFCDSDDWVYPCWLENYDITNNSTYDLVCQGIECSNKLSHSDKSNKYSFDFTGTIRDGLLLLKEYNVIGYTVIKLFKRDVIEKYNIQFDDHLKFKEDEAFVLNYMMYCETMLSINKIGYYYYVPDWETKYERIVLDLEHRLNMYKYILAIYNDENNILTDRYLLDLVGDVITQYRMNNCKYKLLRAIWAQTRGHIHRLNQLSFVTRYVWTMSPLILHI
;
A
#
# COMPACT_ATOMS: atom_id res chain seq x y z
N MET A 1 -1.60 26.30 -14.57
CA MET A 1 -2.79 25.84 -13.83
C MET A 1 -2.31 24.82 -12.81
N ILE A 2 -2.94 24.76 -11.66
CA ILE A 2 -2.67 23.69 -10.68
C ILE A 2 -3.37 22.44 -11.23
N PRO A 3 -2.66 21.30 -11.41
CA PRO A 3 -3.29 20.09 -11.92
C PRO A 3 -4.26 19.50 -10.88
N ASN A 4 -5.27 18.77 -11.33
CA ASN A 4 -6.18 18.10 -10.40
C ASN A 4 -5.56 16.83 -9.80
N ILE A 5 -4.78 16.08 -10.59
CA ILE A 5 -4.15 14.82 -10.14
C ILE A 5 -2.63 14.91 -10.28
N SER A 6 -1.90 14.49 -9.24
CA SER A 6 -0.49 14.14 -9.34
C SER A 6 -0.33 12.62 -9.44
N VAL A 7 0.28 12.16 -10.53
CA VAL A 7 0.67 10.76 -10.71
C VAL A 7 2.14 10.62 -10.33
N ILE A 8 2.46 9.83 -9.32
CA ILE A 8 3.82 9.62 -8.82
C ILE A 8 4.33 8.25 -9.29
N VAL A 9 5.47 8.25 -10.00
CA VAL A 9 6.11 7.03 -10.51
C VAL A 9 7.53 6.92 -9.93
N PRO A 10 7.78 6.02 -8.96
CA PRO A 10 9.13 5.69 -8.53
C PRO A 10 9.84 4.90 -9.63
N VAL A 11 11.05 5.31 -9.98
CA VAL A 11 11.84 4.71 -11.07
C VAL A 11 13.17 4.23 -10.53
N TYR A 12 13.50 2.94 -10.73
CA TYR A 12 14.83 2.41 -10.42
C TYR A 12 15.14 1.20 -11.31
N ASN A 13 16.08 1.38 -12.27
CA ASN A 13 16.55 0.31 -13.17
C ASN A 13 15.43 -0.41 -13.92
N THR A 14 14.50 0.34 -14.51
CA THR A 14 13.33 -0.16 -15.25
C THR A 14 13.33 0.22 -16.73
N GLU A 15 14.49 0.47 -17.34
CA GLU A 15 14.62 0.92 -18.74
C GLU A 15 13.79 0.10 -19.75
N LYS A 16 13.59 -1.20 -19.48
CA LYS A 16 12.84 -2.11 -20.35
C LYS A 16 11.33 -1.86 -20.38
N TYR A 17 10.79 -1.29 -19.32
CA TYR A 17 9.34 -1.15 -19.10
C TYR A 17 8.90 0.31 -19.10
N LEU A 18 9.81 1.22 -18.74
CA LEU A 18 9.53 2.61 -18.42
C LEU A 18 8.86 3.38 -19.57
N ASP A 19 9.29 3.19 -20.81
CA ASP A 19 8.66 3.82 -21.97
C ASP A 19 7.17 3.47 -22.07
N ARG A 20 6.80 2.18 -21.88
CA ARG A 20 5.42 1.72 -21.90
C ARG A 20 4.63 2.33 -20.74
N CYS A 21 5.18 2.35 -19.53
CA CYS A 21 4.57 2.94 -18.36
C CYS A 21 4.23 4.42 -18.62
N ILE A 22 5.22 5.24 -18.97
CA ILE A 22 5.04 6.67 -19.20
C ILE A 22 4.05 6.96 -20.32
N GLN A 23 4.16 6.27 -21.46
CA GLN A 23 3.24 6.46 -22.58
C GLN A 23 1.80 6.13 -22.20
N SER A 24 1.57 5.06 -21.41
CA SER A 24 0.23 4.70 -20.96
C SER A 24 -0.41 5.78 -20.08
N ILE A 25 0.40 6.51 -19.30
CA ILE A 25 -0.06 7.64 -18.47
C ILE A 25 -0.28 8.89 -19.33
N LEU A 26 0.65 9.23 -20.21
CA LEU A 26 0.54 10.45 -21.02
C LEU A 26 -0.59 10.40 -22.05
N THR A 27 -1.06 9.21 -22.43
CA THR A 27 -2.18 8.98 -23.35
C THR A 27 -3.53 8.80 -22.67
N GLN A 28 -3.67 9.15 -21.40
CA GLN A 28 -4.94 9.10 -20.66
C GLN A 28 -6.01 10.02 -21.29
N THR A 29 -7.26 9.56 -21.25
CA THR A 29 -8.43 10.36 -21.70
C THR A 29 -8.65 11.58 -20.80
N TYR A 30 -8.40 11.47 -19.52
CA TYR A 30 -8.35 12.58 -18.58
C TYR A 30 -6.99 13.29 -18.66
N THR A 31 -6.96 14.59 -18.94
CA THR A 31 -5.73 15.33 -19.28
C THR A 31 -5.23 16.29 -18.21
N ASP A 32 -6.04 16.60 -17.19
CA ASP A 32 -5.70 17.56 -16.13
C ASP A 32 -4.93 16.88 -14.98
N PHE A 33 -3.69 16.50 -15.30
CA PHE A 33 -2.77 15.86 -14.34
C PHE A 33 -1.33 16.30 -14.59
N GLU A 34 -0.48 16.12 -13.59
CA GLU A 34 0.99 16.12 -13.70
C GLU A 34 1.52 14.70 -13.49
N LEU A 35 2.68 14.41 -14.10
CA LEU A 35 3.41 13.16 -13.95
C LEU A 35 4.76 13.44 -13.28
N LEU A 36 4.97 12.91 -12.09
CA LEU A 36 6.20 13.03 -11.32
C LEU A 36 7.00 11.73 -11.47
N LEU A 37 8.09 11.78 -12.23
CA LEU A 37 9.03 10.67 -12.39
C LEU A 37 10.16 10.84 -11.35
N ILE A 38 10.26 9.94 -10.41
CA ILE A 38 11.24 10.01 -9.32
C ILE A 38 12.30 8.94 -9.56
N ASP A 39 13.38 9.35 -10.19
CA ASP A 39 14.55 8.48 -10.44
C ASP A 39 15.36 8.29 -9.15
N ASP A 40 15.26 7.14 -8.57
CA ASP A 40 15.91 6.74 -7.31
C ASP A 40 17.34 6.25 -7.54
N GLY A 41 18.11 6.98 -8.33
CA GLY A 41 19.51 6.70 -8.60
C GLY A 41 19.72 5.51 -9.54
N SER A 42 18.97 5.44 -10.63
CA SER A 42 19.14 4.40 -11.65
C SER A 42 20.53 4.40 -12.26
N THR A 43 21.05 3.22 -12.53
CA THR A 43 22.35 2.98 -13.16
C THR A 43 22.25 2.52 -14.63
N ASP A 44 21.03 2.25 -15.09
CA ASP A 44 20.69 1.95 -16.47
C ASP A 44 20.20 3.22 -17.21
N SER A 45 19.55 3.08 -18.35
CA SER A 45 19.04 4.21 -19.14
C SER A 45 17.78 4.87 -18.59
N SER A 46 17.24 4.41 -17.44
CA SER A 46 15.95 4.90 -16.90
C SER A 46 15.95 6.41 -16.65
N GLY A 47 17.03 6.97 -16.05
CA GLY A 47 17.14 8.41 -15.83
C GLY A 47 17.09 9.22 -17.12
N ALA A 48 17.82 8.80 -18.15
CA ALA A 48 17.83 9.46 -19.46
C ALA A 48 16.45 9.35 -20.17
N ILE A 49 15.73 8.26 -19.97
CA ILE A 49 14.35 8.12 -20.46
C ILE A 49 13.43 9.13 -19.77
N CYS A 50 13.53 9.30 -18.46
CA CYS A 50 12.77 10.30 -17.71
C CYS A 50 12.99 11.71 -18.26
N ASP A 51 14.25 12.13 -18.43
CA ASP A 51 14.62 13.46 -18.95
C ASP A 51 14.05 13.71 -20.34
N LYS A 52 14.17 12.73 -21.23
CA LYS A 52 13.59 12.80 -22.57
C LYS A 52 12.09 13.09 -22.55
N TYR A 53 11.32 12.47 -21.65
CA TYR A 53 9.89 12.73 -21.55
C TYR A 53 9.58 14.10 -20.95
N ALA A 54 10.37 14.60 -20.01
CA ALA A 54 10.23 15.95 -19.46
C ALA A 54 10.49 17.04 -20.52
N GLU A 55 11.38 16.78 -21.48
CA GLU A 55 11.61 17.68 -22.61
C GLU A 55 10.43 17.70 -23.62
N GLN A 56 9.68 16.60 -23.72
CA GLN A 56 8.62 16.41 -24.72
C GLN A 56 7.24 16.79 -24.24
N ASP A 57 6.94 16.69 -22.94
CA ASP A 57 5.61 16.93 -22.37
C ASP A 57 5.70 17.77 -21.08
N SER A 58 5.14 18.95 -21.11
CA SER A 58 5.15 19.91 -20.00
C SER A 58 4.43 19.43 -18.72
N ARG A 59 3.66 18.35 -18.81
CA ARG A 59 3.04 17.71 -17.64
C ARG A 59 4.03 16.86 -16.85
N VAL A 60 5.18 16.50 -17.44
CA VAL A 60 6.19 15.64 -16.84
C VAL A 60 7.21 16.47 -16.06
N ARG A 61 7.45 16.07 -14.83
CA ARG A 61 8.48 16.61 -13.95
C ARG A 61 9.36 15.47 -13.47
N VAL A 62 10.69 15.65 -13.54
CA VAL A 62 11.67 14.63 -13.16
C VAL A 62 12.44 15.08 -11.93
N PHE A 63 12.69 14.16 -11.03
CA PHE A 63 13.50 14.35 -9.84
C PHE A 63 14.50 13.21 -9.74
N HIS A 64 15.78 13.52 -9.79
CA HIS A 64 16.86 12.55 -9.57
C HIS A 64 17.34 12.62 -8.13
N LYS A 65 17.55 11.48 -7.50
CA LYS A 65 18.07 11.38 -6.14
C LYS A 65 19.03 10.19 -5.99
N GLU A 66 19.81 10.18 -4.94
CA GLU A 66 20.55 8.98 -4.54
C GLU A 66 19.58 7.88 -4.15
N ASN A 67 19.94 6.61 -4.45
CA ASN A 67 19.09 5.46 -4.15
C ASN A 67 18.77 5.38 -2.65
N GLY A 68 17.47 5.40 -2.35
CA GLY A 68 16.91 5.29 -1.00
C GLY A 68 15.75 4.30 -0.91
N GLY A 69 15.42 3.64 -2.03
CA GLY A 69 14.30 2.68 -2.12
C GLY A 69 12.96 3.31 -2.46
N ALA A 70 12.00 2.45 -2.77
CA ALA A 70 10.67 2.85 -3.28
C ALA A 70 9.91 3.80 -2.34
N SER A 71 9.97 3.59 -1.01
CA SER A 71 9.37 4.49 -0.01
C SER A 71 9.93 5.90 -0.13
N SER A 72 11.26 6.04 -0.15
CA SER A 72 11.95 7.32 -0.26
C SER A 72 11.63 8.03 -1.58
N ALA A 73 11.54 7.30 -2.69
CA ALA A 73 11.14 7.86 -3.98
C ALA A 73 9.69 8.34 -3.96
N ARG A 74 8.75 7.53 -3.43
CA ARG A 74 7.35 7.94 -3.31
C ARG A 74 7.18 9.16 -2.40
N ASN A 75 7.92 9.23 -1.28
CA ASN A 75 7.90 10.38 -0.37
C ASN A 75 8.38 11.67 -1.07
N LEU A 76 9.48 11.61 -1.83
CA LEU A 76 9.93 12.76 -2.63
C LEU A 76 8.85 13.19 -3.64
N GLY A 77 8.11 12.24 -4.22
CA GLY A 77 6.97 12.52 -5.08
C GLY A 77 5.85 13.22 -4.33
N LEU A 78 5.49 12.75 -3.12
CA LEU A 78 4.49 13.40 -2.24
C LEU A 78 4.86 14.84 -1.91
N ASP A 79 6.12 15.09 -1.55
CA ASP A 79 6.63 16.43 -1.18
C ASP A 79 6.60 17.43 -2.36
N ASN A 80 6.57 16.94 -3.60
CA ASN A 80 6.60 17.75 -4.82
C ASN A 80 5.27 17.75 -5.61
N ALA A 81 4.25 17.02 -5.15
CA ALA A 81 2.95 16.95 -5.78
C ALA A 81 2.18 18.27 -5.63
N ASN A 82 1.57 18.75 -6.74
CA ASN A 82 0.76 19.96 -6.75
C ASN A 82 -0.74 19.66 -6.90
N GLY A 83 -1.09 18.46 -7.36
CA GLY A 83 -2.49 18.06 -7.58
C GLY A 83 -3.31 18.04 -6.29
N GLU A 84 -4.61 18.28 -6.40
CA GLU A 84 -5.54 18.11 -5.28
C GLU A 84 -5.60 16.64 -4.85
N TRP A 85 -5.42 15.75 -5.81
CA TRP A 85 -5.43 14.31 -5.64
C TRP A 85 -4.09 13.68 -6.01
N ILE A 86 -3.75 12.59 -5.36
CA ILE A 86 -2.52 11.83 -5.59
C ILE A 86 -2.85 10.38 -5.91
N THR A 87 -2.18 9.83 -6.92
CA THR A 87 -2.15 8.40 -7.20
C THR A 87 -0.74 7.95 -7.56
N PHE A 88 -0.49 6.66 -7.59
CA PHE A 88 0.82 6.08 -7.87
C PHE A 88 0.73 5.12 -9.06
N CYS A 89 1.86 4.94 -9.75
CA CYS A 89 2.02 3.89 -10.73
C CYS A 89 3.46 3.35 -10.62
N ASP A 90 3.62 2.03 -10.61
CA ASP A 90 4.95 1.42 -10.58
C ASP A 90 5.54 1.43 -12.01
N SER A 91 6.84 1.67 -12.11
CA SER A 91 7.51 1.95 -13.41
C SER A 91 7.62 0.75 -14.35
N ASP A 92 7.34 -0.46 -13.89
CA ASP A 92 7.26 -1.70 -14.67
C ASP A 92 5.82 -2.08 -15.09
N ASP A 93 4.82 -1.36 -14.58
CA ASP A 93 3.41 -1.53 -14.88
C ASP A 93 2.91 -0.62 -16.03
N TRP A 94 1.62 -0.69 -16.34
CA TRP A 94 0.93 0.25 -17.24
C TRP A 94 -0.54 0.41 -16.88
N VAL A 95 -1.16 1.44 -17.43
CA VAL A 95 -2.55 1.79 -17.15
C VAL A 95 -3.41 1.76 -18.41
N TYR A 96 -4.70 1.44 -18.24
CA TYR A 96 -5.67 1.54 -19.33
C TYR A 96 -6.00 3.00 -19.65
N PRO A 97 -6.44 3.33 -20.88
CA PRO A 97 -6.67 4.71 -21.30
C PRO A 97 -7.65 5.52 -20.44
N CYS A 98 -8.54 4.83 -19.72
CA CYS A 98 -9.55 5.45 -18.84
C CYS A 98 -9.20 5.40 -17.34
N TRP A 99 -7.95 5.05 -16.98
CA TRP A 99 -7.54 4.88 -15.58
C TRP A 99 -7.83 6.12 -14.73
N LEU A 100 -7.39 7.32 -15.16
CA LEU A 100 -7.64 8.56 -14.43
C LEU A 100 -9.10 9.01 -14.55
N GLU A 101 -9.73 8.84 -15.71
CA GLU A 101 -11.14 9.18 -15.93
C GLU A 101 -12.09 8.34 -15.08
N ASN A 102 -11.74 7.08 -14.80
CA ASN A 102 -12.56 6.19 -13.99
C ASN A 102 -12.83 6.74 -12.58
N TYR A 103 -11.89 7.51 -12.02
CA TYR A 103 -12.07 8.11 -10.69
C TYR A 103 -13.21 9.14 -10.65
N ASP A 104 -13.55 9.75 -11.79
CA ASP A 104 -14.64 10.74 -11.95
C ASP A 104 -14.63 11.78 -10.81
N ILE A 105 -13.50 12.47 -10.66
CA ILE A 105 -13.22 13.38 -9.54
C ILE A 105 -14.31 14.44 -9.39
N THR A 106 -14.87 14.91 -10.49
CA THR A 106 -15.91 15.96 -10.48
C THR A 106 -17.14 15.53 -9.68
N ASN A 107 -17.54 14.26 -9.78
CA ASN A 107 -18.70 13.72 -9.07
C ASN A 107 -18.32 13.07 -7.72
N ASN A 108 -17.07 12.67 -7.55
CA ASN A 108 -16.61 11.87 -6.41
C ASN A 108 -15.70 12.62 -5.42
N SER A 109 -15.56 13.96 -5.56
CA SER A 109 -14.69 14.79 -4.71
C SER A 109 -15.06 14.79 -3.22
N THR A 110 -16.28 14.38 -2.88
CA THR A 110 -16.75 14.30 -1.49
C THR A 110 -16.19 13.10 -0.72
N TYR A 111 -15.75 12.05 -1.43
CA TYR A 111 -15.15 10.87 -0.77
C TYR A 111 -13.71 11.16 -0.37
N ASP A 112 -13.27 10.56 0.75
CA ASP A 112 -11.90 10.73 1.24
C ASP A 112 -10.93 9.79 0.53
N LEU A 113 -11.40 8.63 0.08
CA LEU A 113 -10.64 7.64 -0.67
C LEU A 113 -11.47 7.11 -1.82
N VAL A 114 -10.94 7.15 -3.04
CA VAL A 114 -11.58 6.55 -4.22
C VAL A 114 -10.69 5.42 -4.73
N CYS A 115 -11.30 4.24 -4.95
CA CYS A 115 -10.63 3.05 -5.44
C CYS A 115 -11.20 2.61 -6.79
N GLN A 116 -10.41 1.87 -7.55
CA GLN A 116 -10.84 1.17 -8.75
C GLN A 116 -10.21 -0.22 -8.83
N GLY A 117 -10.51 -0.96 -9.89
CA GLY A 117 -10.04 -2.32 -10.06
C GLY A 117 -8.65 -2.42 -10.69
N ILE A 118 -8.06 -3.59 -10.52
CA ILE A 118 -6.74 -4.00 -11.02
C ILE A 118 -6.85 -5.31 -11.80
N GLU A 119 -6.07 -5.42 -12.86
CA GLU A 119 -5.79 -6.67 -13.55
C GLU A 119 -4.31 -7.03 -13.38
N CYS A 120 -4.02 -8.28 -13.05
CA CYS A 120 -2.66 -8.78 -12.88
C CYS A 120 -2.28 -9.71 -14.04
N SER A 121 -1.01 -9.69 -14.46
CA SER A 121 -0.53 -10.60 -15.53
C SER A 121 -0.64 -12.07 -15.11
N ASN A 122 -0.42 -12.34 -13.82
CA ASN A 122 -0.57 -13.64 -13.19
C ASN A 122 -1.51 -13.54 -11.99
N LYS A 123 -2.02 -14.68 -11.51
CA LYS A 123 -2.84 -14.72 -10.29
C LYS A 123 -2.01 -14.30 -9.08
N LEU A 124 -2.56 -13.44 -8.23
CA LEU A 124 -1.88 -12.96 -7.01
C LEU A 124 -1.66 -14.08 -5.97
N SER A 125 -2.46 -15.15 -6.02
CA SER A 125 -2.26 -16.34 -5.18
C SER A 125 -2.75 -17.60 -5.88
N HIS A 126 -2.31 -18.78 -5.41
CA HIS A 126 -2.75 -20.09 -5.94
C HIS A 126 -4.24 -20.35 -5.68
N SER A 127 -4.87 -19.65 -4.74
CA SER A 127 -6.30 -19.74 -4.43
C SER A 127 -7.17 -18.87 -5.32
N ASP A 128 -6.60 -17.92 -6.05
CA ASP A 128 -7.35 -16.96 -6.84
C ASP A 128 -7.89 -17.60 -8.11
N LYS A 129 -9.17 -17.40 -8.37
CA LYS A 129 -9.86 -17.88 -9.57
C LYS A 129 -9.77 -16.90 -10.73
N SER A 130 -9.43 -15.64 -10.46
CA SER A 130 -9.34 -14.55 -11.42
C SER A 130 -8.03 -13.79 -11.23
N ASN A 131 -7.58 -13.13 -12.30
CA ASN A 131 -6.51 -12.15 -12.28
C ASN A 131 -7.07 -10.70 -12.31
N LYS A 132 -8.38 -10.53 -12.13
CA LYS A 132 -9.08 -9.25 -12.11
C LYS A 132 -9.78 -9.06 -10.78
N TYR A 133 -9.54 -7.91 -10.16
CA TYR A 133 -10.07 -7.56 -8.84
C TYR A 133 -10.73 -6.19 -8.93
N SER A 134 -12.04 -6.15 -8.84
CA SER A 134 -12.83 -4.92 -8.82
C SER A 134 -14.17 -5.17 -8.14
N PHE A 135 -14.71 -4.14 -7.49
CA PHE A 135 -16.02 -4.19 -6.83
C PHE A 135 -16.62 -2.80 -6.71
N ASP A 136 -17.95 -2.72 -6.69
CA ASP A 136 -18.67 -1.50 -6.36
C ASP A 136 -18.90 -1.41 -4.86
N PHE A 137 -18.56 -0.26 -4.30
CA PHE A 137 -18.81 0.03 -2.90
C PHE A 137 -18.93 1.54 -2.67
N THR A 138 -19.87 1.93 -1.84
CA THR A 138 -20.03 3.30 -1.35
C THR A 138 -20.38 3.23 0.14
N GLY A 139 -19.59 3.84 0.99
CA GLY A 139 -19.85 3.78 2.43
C GLY A 139 -18.71 4.28 3.29
N THR A 140 -18.65 3.77 4.51
CA THR A 140 -17.61 4.14 5.48
C THR A 140 -16.27 3.47 5.14
N ILE A 141 -15.17 4.11 5.58
CA ILE A 141 -13.82 3.52 5.50
C ILE A 141 -13.78 2.14 6.19
N ARG A 142 -14.49 1.96 7.31
CA ARG A 142 -14.50 0.71 8.07
C ARG A 142 -15.05 -0.45 7.25
N ASP A 143 -16.18 -0.24 6.59
CA ASP A 143 -16.81 -1.26 5.76
C ASP A 143 -16.01 -1.52 4.48
N GLY A 144 -15.49 -0.46 3.86
CA GLY A 144 -14.64 -0.54 2.67
C GLY A 144 -13.34 -1.30 2.93
N LEU A 145 -12.71 -1.13 4.09
CA LEU A 145 -11.49 -1.85 4.46
C LEU A 145 -11.72 -3.36 4.58
N LEU A 146 -12.90 -3.81 5.03
CA LEU A 146 -13.25 -5.24 5.01
C LEU A 146 -13.21 -5.81 3.59
N LEU A 147 -13.79 -5.11 2.64
CA LEU A 147 -13.79 -5.51 1.23
C LEU A 147 -12.39 -5.47 0.63
N LEU A 148 -11.61 -4.41 0.86
CA LEU A 148 -10.22 -4.35 0.42
C LEU A 148 -9.39 -5.53 0.95
N LYS A 149 -9.67 -5.99 2.17
CA LYS A 149 -9.00 -7.17 2.76
C LYS A 149 -9.50 -8.47 2.12
N GLU A 150 -10.79 -8.60 1.86
CA GLU A 150 -11.37 -9.77 1.20
C GLU A 150 -10.78 -9.98 -0.19
N TYR A 151 -10.66 -8.89 -0.96
CA TYR A 151 -10.02 -8.89 -2.29
C TYR A 151 -8.49 -8.88 -2.23
N ASN A 152 -7.88 -8.81 -1.04
CA ASN A 152 -6.43 -8.74 -0.83
C ASN A 152 -5.74 -7.57 -1.54
N VAL A 153 -6.40 -6.40 -1.58
CA VAL A 153 -5.93 -5.22 -2.32
C VAL A 153 -5.70 -3.97 -1.42
N ILE A 154 -5.56 -4.15 -0.09
CA ILE A 154 -5.32 -3.03 0.82
C ILE A 154 -4.07 -2.25 0.41
N GLY A 155 -2.94 -2.94 0.23
CA GLY A 155 -1.65 -2.32 -0.04
C GLY A 155 -1.49 -1.73 -1.45
N TYR A 156 -2.36 -2.04 -2.41
CA TYR A 156 -2.21 -1.52 -3.77
C TYR A 156 -2.52 -0.02 -3.85
N THR A 157 -1.53 0.83 -3.63
CA THR A 157 -1.64 2.29 -3.76
C THR A 157 -1.99 2.72 -5.18
N VAL A 158 -1.57 1.94 -6.16
CA VAL A 158 -1.71 2.18 -7.61
C VAL A 158 -3.16 2.18 -8.13
N ILE A 159 -4.10 1.67 -7.35
CA ILE A 159 -5.54 1.67 -7.67
C ILE A 159 -6.34 2.62 -6.79
N LYS A 160 -5.67 3.51 -6.08
CA LYS A 160 -6.29 4.43 -5.12
C LYS A 160 -5.98 5.86 -5.45
N LEU A 161 -6.94 6.72 -5.22
CA LEU A 161 -6.83 8.16 -5.32
C LEU A 161 -6.97 8.76 -3.93
N PHE A 162 -5.93 9.48 -3.49
CA PHE A 162 -5.77 10.04 -2.15
C PHE A 162 -5.90 11.56 -2.21
N LYS A 163 -6.57 12.18 -1.25
CA LYS A 163 -6.57 13.64 -1.08
C LYS A 163 -5.22 14.11 -0.57
N ARG A 164 -4.60 15.07 -1.29
CA ARG A 164 -3.31 15.63 -0.87
C ARG A 164 -3.39 16.37 0.46
N ASP A 165 -4.47 17.10 0.71
CA ASP A 165 -4.68 17.85 1.96
C ASP A 165 -4.69 16.95 3.20
N VAL A 166 -5.23 15.74 3.10
CA VAL A 166 -5.18 14.73 4.19
C VAL A 166 -3.74 14.27 4.42
N ILE A 167 -3.01 13.98 3.35
CA ILE A 167 -1.60 13.55 3.43
C ILE A 167 -0.75 14.64 4.11
N GLU A 168 -0.87 15.87 3.65
CA GLU A 168 -0.11 17.03 4.19
C GLU A 168 -0.50 17.33 5.65
N LYS A 169 -1.79 17.41 5.94
CA LYS A 169 -2.31 17.77 7.27
C LYS A 169 -1.83 16.80 8.36
N TYR A 170 -1.75 15.52 8.04
CA TYR A 170 -1.39 14.49 9.01
C TYR A 170 0.03 13.95 8.79
N ASN A 171 0.81 14.56 7.90
CA ASN A 171 2.18 14.20 7.57
C ASN A 171 2.33 12.69 7.28
N ILE A 172 1.47 12.18 6.38
CA ILE A 172 1.43 10.76 6.03
C ILE A 172 2.52 10.48 5.01
N GLN A 173 3.44 9.58 5.34
CA GLN A 173 4.55 9.19 4.50
C GLN A 173 4.71 7.67 4.47
N PHE A 174 5.37 7.17 3.43
CA PHE A 174 5.87 5.79 3.41
C PHE A 174 7.02 5.64 4.40
N ASP A 175 7.05 4.56 5.14
CA ASP A 175 8.13 4.27 6.08
C ASP A 175 9.36 3.73 5.34
N ASP A 176 10.45 4.49 5.31
CA ASP A 176 11.71 4.14 4.62
C ASP A 176 12.43 2.93 5.27
N HIS A 177 12.07 2.59 6.50
CA HIS A 177 12.64 1.43 7.18
C HIS A 177 11.97 0.12 6.81
N LEU A 178 10.79 0.20 6.15
CA LEU A 178 10.05 -0.97 5.72
C LEU A 178 10.50 -1.43 4.33
N LYS A 179 10.89 -2.70 4.23
CA LYS A 179 11.28 -3.33 2.96
C LYS A 179 10.15 -4.10 2.29
N PHE A 180 9.01 -4.24 2.98
CA PHE A 180 7.87 -5.00 2.51
C PHE A 180 6.60 -4.54 3.20
N LYS A 181 5.49 -4.40 2.45
CA LYS A 181 4.19 -3.89 2.90
C LYS A 181 4.23 -2.42 3.39
N GLU A 182 5.17 -1.64 2.94
CA GLU A 182 5.24 -0.19 3.15
C GLU A 182 4.00 0.50 2.58
N ASP A 183 3.48 -0.02 1.47
CA ASP A 183 2.27 0.41 0.79
C ASP A 183 1.01 0.12 1.62
N GLU A 184 0.88 -1.10 2.20
CA GLU A 184 -0.23 -1.43 3.10
C GLU A 184 -0.22 -0.53 4.34
N ALA A 185 0.96 -0.26 4.91
CA ALA A 185 1.11 0.63 6.05
C ALA A 185 0.71 2.08 5.71
N PHE A 186 1.12 2.59 4.55
CA PHE A 186 0.74 3.91 4.06
C PHE A 186 -0.79 4.03 3.91
N VAL A 187 -1.42 3.06 3.24
CA VAL A 187 -2.88 3.06 3.05
C VAL A 187 -3.61 3.01 4.39
N LEU A 188 -3.20 2.15 5.31
CA LEU A 188 -3.84 2.05 6.63
C LEU A 188 -3.65 3.33 7.45
N ASN A 189 -2.47 3.95 7.42
CA ASN A 189 -2.22 5.23 8.07
C ASN A 189 -3.12 6.32 7.48
N TYR A 190 -3.26 6.41 6.16
CA TYR A 190 -4.17 7.34 5.50
C TYR A 190 -5.63 7.12 5.93
N MET A 191 -6.10 5.88 5.92
CA MET A 191 -7.48 5.52 6.27
C MET A 191 -7.87 5.86 7.72
N MET A 192 -6.90 6.01 8.64
CA MET A 192 -7.18 6.47 10.02
C MET A 192 -7.79 7.86 10.09
N TYR A 193 -7.60 8.69 9.06
CA TYR A 193 -8.04 10.09 9.00
C TYR A 193 -9.20 10.29 8.02
N CYS A 194 -9.78 9.22 7.52
CA CYS A 194 -10.84 9.21 6.53
C CYS A 194 -12.14 8.66 7.11
N GLU A 195 -13.28 9.12 6.60
CA GLU A 195 -14.60 8.64 6.98
C GLU A 195 -15.27 7.85 5.87
N THR A 196 -15.06 8.26 4.60
CA THR A 196 -15.81 7.78 3.45
C THR A 196 -14.92 7.18 2.37
N MET A 197 -15.42 6.12 1.75
CA MET A 197 -14.75 5.43 0.65
C MET A 197 -15.73 5.14 -0.48
N LEU A 198 -15.26 5.32 -1.71
CA LEU A 198 -15.88 4.83 -2.93
C LEU A 198 -14.96 3.80 -3.59
N SER A 199 -15.50 2.68 -4.05
CA SER A 199 -14.83 1.77 -4.97
C SER A 199 -15.67 1.59 -6.22
N ILE A 200 -15.05 1.71 -7.38
CA ILE A 200 -15.68 1.67 -8.70
C ILE A 200 -15.30 0.35 -9.37
N ASN A 201 -16.31 -0.41 -9.80
CA ASN A 201 -16.12 -1.68 -10.49
C ASN A 201 -15.65 -1.48 -11.95
N LYS A 202 -14.53 -0.79 -12.10
CA LYS A 202 -13.85 -0.59 -13.38
C LYS A 202 -12.38 -0.92 -13.22
N ILE A 203 -11.78 -1.58 -14.19
CA ILE A 203 -10.36 -1.90 -14.19
C ILE A 203 -9.62 -0.83 -14.97
N GLY A 204 -8.74 -0.10 -14.28
CA GLY A 204 -7.91 0.95 -14.86
C GLY A 204 -6.41 0.64 -14.84
N TYR A 205 -5.97 -0.31 -14.06
CA TYR A 205 -4.57 -0.61 -13.80
C TYR A 205 -4.21 -2.04 -14.20
N TYR A 206 -3.03 -2.21 -14.82
CA TYR A 206 -2.48 -3.52 -15.14
C TYR A 206 -1.16 -3.72 -14.39
N TYR A 207 -1.15 -4.68 -13.47
CA TYR A 207 -0.01 -5.07 -12.64
C TYR A 207 0.78 -6.19 -13.33
N TYR A 208 2.03 -5.89 -13.67
CA TYR A 208 2.90 -6.83 -14.35
C TYR A 208 3.73 -7.63 -13.33
N VAL A 209 3.53 -8.94 -13.30
CA VAL A 209 4.31 -9.88 -12.49
C VAL A 209 5.20 -10.69 -13.43
N PRO A 210 6.52 -10.52 -13.39
CA PRO A 210 7.42 -11.35 -14.20
C PRO A 210 7.33 -12.83 -13.83
N ASP A 211 7.43 -13.73 -14.82
CA ASP A 211 7.30 -15.19 -14.62
C ASP A 211 8.31 -15.80 -13.62
N TRP A 212 9.45 -15.13 -13.40
CA TRP A 212 10.50 -15.59 -12.48
C TRP A 212 10.24 -15.20 -11.01
N GLU A 213 9.31 -14.30 -10.72
CA GLU A 213 8.97 -13.87 -9.34
C GLU A 213 8.07 -14.84 -8.58
N THR A 214 7.76 -15.99 -9.13
CA THR A 214 6.88 -16.99 -8.48
C THR A 214 7.49 -17.70 -7.26
N LYS A 215 8.75 -17.43 -6.90
CA LYS A 215 9.33 -17.91 -5.64
C LYS A 215 9.11 -16.89 -4.51
N TYR A 216 7.93 -16.89 -3.93
CA TYR A 216 7.71 -16.24 -2.65
C TYR A 216 8.56 -16.93 -1.56
N GLU A 217 9.77 -16.44 -1.33
CA GLU A 217 10.39 -16.65 -0.04
C GLU A 217 9.46 -16.01 1.00
N ARG A 218 9.09 -16.78 2.01
CA ARG A 218 8.23 -16.31 3.09
C ARG A 218 9.00 -15.22 3.85
N ILE A 219 8.84 -13.97 3.44
CA ILE A 219 9.45 -12.82 4.10
C ILE A 219 8.81 -12.72 5.48
N VAL A 220 9.61 -13.01 6.51
CA VAL A 220 9.19 -12.82 7.89
C VAL A 220 9.19 -11.30 8.12
N LEU A 221 8.00 -10.73 8.22
CA LEU A 221 7.85 -9.30 8.51
C LEU A 221 8.46 -8.97 9.86
N ASP A 222 9.05 -7.77 9.97
CA ASP A 222 9.50 -7.26 11.27
C ASP A 222 8.30 -7.14 12.21
N LEU A 223 8.48 -7.61 13.45
CA LEU A 223 7.42 -7.61 14.46
C LEU A 223 6.96 -6.21 14.84
N GLU A 224 7.83 -5.21 14.76
CA GLU A 224 7.48 -3.82 15.02
C GLU A 224 6.51 -3.30 13.95
N HIS A 225 6.78 -3.62 12.70
CA HIS A 225 5.88 -3.31 11.59
C HIS A 225 4.50 -3.98 11.78
N ARG A 226 4.47 -5.27 12.09
CA ARG A 226 3.21 -5.98 12.38
C ARG A 226 2.43 -5.34 13.52
N LEU A 227 3.12 -4.92 14.56
CA LEU A 227 2.51 -4.24 15.69
C LEU A 227 1.90 -2.89 15.27
N ASN A 228 2.59 -2.12 14.43
CA ASN A 228 2.08 -0.84 13.93
C ASN A 228 0.86 -1.03 13.03
N MET A 229 0.87 -2.02 12.13
CA MET A 229 -0.31 -2.37 11.33
C MET A 229 -1.51 -2.73 12.22
N TYR A 230 -1.29 -3.53 13.27
CA TYR A 230 -2.35 -3.86 14.24
C TYR A 230 -2.89 -2.60 14.93
N LYS A 231 -2.03 -1.65 15.31
CA LYS A 231 -2.44 -0.37 15.91
C LYS A 231 -3.27 0.48 14.95
N TYR A 232 -2.89 0.54 13.66
CA TYR A 232 -3.66 1.25 12.64
C TYR A 232 -5.09 0.68 12.52
N ILE A 233 -5.22 -0.63 12.46
CA ILE A 233 -6.52 -1.30 12.40
C ILE A 233 -7.35 -0.99 13.66
N LEU A 234 -6.76 -1.05 14.85
CA LEU A 234 -7.44 -0.67 16.09
C LEU A 234 -7.95 0.77 16.07
N ALA A 235 -7.13 1.69 15.56
CA ALA A 235 -7.50 3.11 15.48
C ALA A 235 -8.66 3.35 14.49
N ILE A 236 -8.64 2.67 13.33
CA ILE A 236 -9.70 2.79 12.31
C ILE A 236 -11.04 2.30 12.87
N TYR A 237 -11.04 1.15 13.55
CA TYR A 237 -12.30 0.58 14.02
C TYR A 237 -12.76 1.14 15.35
N ASN A 238 -11.84 1.68 16.16
CA ASN A 238 -12.12 2.08 17.54
C ASN A 238 -12.94 1.01 18.29
N ASP A 239 -12.81 -0.25 17.88
CA ASP A 239 -13.51 -1.42 18.41
C ASP A 239 -12.59 -2.62 18.35
N GLU A 240 -12.32 -3.17 19.53
CA GLU A 240 -11.46 -4.33 19.69
C GLU A 240 -12.13 -5.65 19.22
N ASN A 241 -13.46 -5.66 19.00
CA ASN A 241 -14.24 -6.84 18.65
C ASN A 241 -14.49 -7.01 17.15
N ASN A 242 -13.58 -6.54 16.30
CA ASN A 242 -13.73 -6.60 14.84
C ASN A 242 -12.93 -7.75 14.23
N ILE A 243 -13.49 -8.38 13.19
CA ILE A 243 -12.86 -9.52 12.48
C ILE A 243 -11.47 -9.17 11.90
N LEU A 244 -11.25 -7.92 11.47
CA LEU A 244 -9.94 -7.50 10.97
C LEU A 244 -8.95 -7.30 12.11
N THR A 245 -9.37 -6.69 13.20
CA THR A 245 -8.54 -6.58 14.41
C THR A 245 -8.06 -7.96 14.87
N ASP A 246 -8.95 -8.93 14.92
CA ASP A 246 -8.61 -10.31 15.26
C ASP A 246 -7.64 -10.94 14.24
N ARG A 247 -7.82 -10.67 12.94
CA ARG A 247 -6.95 -11.22 11.90
C ARG A 247 -5.53 -10.65 11.95
N TYR A 248 -5.38 -9.34 12.11
CA TYR A 248 -4.06 -8.72 12.28
C TYR A 248 -3.38 -9.14 13.60
N LEU A 249 -4.17 -9.37 14.65
CA LEU A 249 -3.67 -9.92 15.90
C LEU A 249 -3.17 -11.36 15.70
N LEU A 250 -3.91 -12.20 14.96
CA LEU A 250 -3.48 -13.57 14.63
C LEU A 250 -2.18 -13.59 13.84
N ASP A 251 -2.04 -12.74 12.83
CA ASP A 251 -0.83 -12.61 12.03
C ASP A 251 0.34 -12.19 12.90
N LEU A 252 0.17 -11.18 13.77
CA LEU A 252 1.18 -10.71 14.70
C LEU A 252 1.65 -11.82 15.67
N VAL A 253 0.71 -12.55 16.26
CA VAL A 253 1.01 -13.67 17.17
C VAL A 253 1.73 -14.79 16.44
N GLY A 254 1.32 -15.13 15.21
CA GLY A 254 1.95 -16.13 14.37
C GLY A 254 3.42 -15.79 14.07
N ASP A 255 3.70 -14.53 13.74
CA ASP A 255 5.05 -14.06 13.46
C ASP A 255 5.93 -14.06 14.73
N VAL A 256 5.38 -13.67 15.89
CA VAL A 256 6.07 -13.76 17.19
C VAL A 256 6.49 -15.21 17.49
N ILE A 257 5.58 -16.17 17.33
CA ILE A 257 5.86 -17.58 17.54
C ILE A 257 6.95 -18.09 16.59
N THR A 258 6.89 -17.67 15.33
CA THR A 258 7.86 -18.05 14.30
C THR A 258 9.25 -17.50 14.62
N GLN A 259 9.37 -16.22 14.94
CA GLN A 259 10.65 -15.61 15.29
C GLN A 259 11.23 -16.16 16.60
N TYR A 260 10.39 -16.48 17.57
CA TYR A 260 10.81 -17.15 18.78
C TYR A 260 11.45 -18.51 18.49
N ARG A 261 10.81 -19.33 17.64
CA ARG A 261 11.36 -20.64 17.23
C ARG A 261 12.68 -20.53 16.45
N MET A 262 12.91 -19.43 15.75
CA MET A 262 14.14 -19.15 15.01
C MET A 262 15.26 -18.55 15.89
N ASN A 263 15.07 -18.40 17.20
CA ASN A 263 15.99 -17.74 18.14
C ASN A 263 16.33 -16.28 17.77
N ASN A 264 15.47 -15.61 17.04
CA ASN A 264 15.66 -14.22 16.57
C ASN A 264 14.79 -13.24 17.36
N CYS A 265 14.88 -13.27 18.71
CA CYS A 265 13.98 -12.53 19.57
C CYS A 265 14.60 -11.27 20.18
N LYS A 266 13.99 -10.11 19.90
CA LYS A 266 14.23 -8.88 20.67
C LYS A 266 13.26 -8.83 21.87
N TYR A 267 13.69 -9.23 23.05
CA TYR A 267 12.85 -9.37 24.25
C TYR A 267 12.05 -8.11 24.61
N LYS A 268 12.61 -6.90 24.42
CA LYS A 268 11.88 -5.64 24.68
C LYS A 268 10.65 -5.49 23.79
N LEU A 269 10.78 -5.86 22.51
CA LEU A 269 9.69 -5.79 21.54
C LEU A 269 8.62 -6.85 21.85
N LEU A 270 9.02 -8.06 22.21
CA LEU A 270 8.09 -9.12 22.65
C LEU A 270 7.25 -8.70 23.86
N ARG A 271 7.87 -8.03 24.85
CA ARG A 271 7.13 -7.45 25.99
C ARG A 271 6.11 -6.38 25.56
N ALA A 272 6.50 -5.50 24.67
CA ALA A 272 5.60 -4.46 24.17
C ALA A 272 4.40 -5.06 23.42
N ILE A 273 4.64 -6.02 22.53
CA ILE A 273 3.61 -6.77 21.81
C ILE A 273 2.69 -7.49 22.80
N TRP A 274 3.26 -8.24 23.75
CA TRP A 274 2.49 -8.94 24.75
C TRP A 274 1.62 -8.00 25.59
N ALA A 275 2.17 -6.89 26.08
CA ALA A 275 1.43 -5.93 26.88
C ALA A 275 0.21 -5.37 26.15
N GLN A 276 0.31 -5.14 24.83
CA GLN A 276 -0.78 -4.60 24.02
C GLN A 276 -1.79 -5.66 23.59
N THR A 277 -1.39 -6.92 23.45
CA THR A 277 -2.23 -7.97 22.88
C THR A 277 -2.85 -8.92 23.90
N ARG A 278 -2.30 -9.01 25.12
CA ARG A 278 -2.73 -9.98 26.14
C ARG A 278 -4.22 -9.93 26.47
N GLY A 279 -4.83 -8.73 26.45
CA GLY A 279 -6.25 -8.54 26.73
C GLY A 279 -7.17 -9.04 25.63
N HIS A 280 -6.66 -9.22 24.41
CA HIS A 280 -7.44 -9.50 23.21
C HIS A 280 -7.33 -10.95 22.75
N ILE A 281 -6.23 -11.62 23.10
CA ILE A 281 -5.88 -12.93 22.54
C ILE A 281 -6.86 -14.07 22.91
N HIS A 282 -7.54 -13.94 24.03
CA HIS A 282 -8.54 -14.95 24.46
C HIS A 282 -9.80 -14.96 23.61
N ARG A 283 -10.02 -13.92 22.79
CA ARG A 283 -11.15 -13.82 21.83
C ARG A 283 -10.87 -14.63 20.56
N LEU A 284 -9.63 -14.96 20.27
CA LEU A 284 -9.24 -15.65 19.05
C LEU A 284 -9.59 -17.15 19.11
N ASN A 285 -10.79 -17.48 18.67
CA ASN A 285 -11.24 -18.88 18.64
C ASN A 285 -10.43 -19.80 17.74
N GLN A 286 -9.67 -19.22 16.78
CA GLN A 286 -8.80 -19.95 15.85
C GLN A 286 -7.48 -20.40 16.52
N LEU A 287 -7.10 -19.82 17.66
CA LEU A 287 -5.94 -20.26 18.42
C LEU A 287 -6.31 -21.44 19.32
N SER A 288 -5.43 -22.44 19.38
CA SER A 288 -5.60 -23.53 20.33
C SER A 288 -5.59 -23.00 21.76
N PHE A 289 -6.28 -23.71 22.66
CA PHE A 289 -6.28 -23.37 24.08
C PHE A 289 -4.86 -23.25 24.64
N VAL A 290 -3.95 -24.15 24.23
CA VAL A 290 -2.54 -24.14 24.64
C VAL A 290 -1.84 -22.86 24.18
N THR A 291 -2.03 -22.42 22.93
CA THR A 291 -1.40 -21.21 22.41
C THR A 291 -1.91 -19.97 23.15
N ARG A 292 -3.21 -19.88 23.42
CA ARG A 292 -3.81 -18.79 24.21
C ARG A 292 -3.24 -18.76 25.63
N TYR A 293 -3.17 -19.92 26.28
CA TYR A 293 -2.63 -20.05 27.64
C TYR A 293 -1.16 -19.66 27.71
N VAL A 294 -0.33 -20.19 26.80
CA VAL A 294 1.11 -19.86 26.73
C VAL A 294 1.30 -18.37 26.49
N TRP A 295 0.50 -17.75 25.63
CA TRP A 295 0.60 -16.32 25.36
C TRP A 295 0.25 -15.48 26.61
N THR A 296 -0.83 -15.82 27.31
CA THR A 296 -1.25 -15.08 28.53
C THR A 296 -0.27 -15.24 29.68
N MET A 297 0.41 -16.38 29.77
CA MET A 297 1.40 -16.70 30.80
C MET A 297 2.85 -16.44 30.37
N SER A 298 3.06 -15.89 29.18
CA SER A 298 4.40 -15.76 28.57
C SER A 298 5.45 -15.03 29.43
N PRO A 299 5.13 -14.00 30.26
CA PRO A 299 6.14 -13.39 31.13
C PRO A 299 6.77 -14.36 32.13
N LEU A 300 6.03 -15.39 32.56
CA LEU A 300 6.51 -16.40 33.52
C LEU A 300 7.29 -17.55 32.82
N ILE A 301 6.91 -17.85 31.56
CA ILE A 301 7.48 -18.97 30.81
C ILE A 301 8.70 -18.56 30.00
N LEU A 302 8.70 -17.31 29.48
CA LEU A 302 9.77 -16.80 28.61
C LEU A 302 10.87 -16.04 29.38
N HIS A 303 10.82 -15.99 30.71
CA HIS A 303 11.69 -15.14 31.55
C HIS A 303 11.73 -13.68 31.07
N ILE A 304 10.59 -13.17 30.57
CA ILE A 304 10.43 -11.82 30.02
C ILE A 304 10.07 -10.84 31.13
#